data_ada4d1dfcc9608df95c907973f9d67c1
#
_entry.id   ada4d1dfcc9608df95c907973f9d67c1
#
_cell.length_a   1.000
_cell.length_b   1.000
_cell.length_c   1.000
_cell.angle_alpha   90.00
_cell.angle_beta   90.00
_cell.angle_gamma   90.00
#
_symmetry.space_group_name_H-M   'P 1'
#
loop_
_entity.id
_entity.type
_entity.pdbx_description
1 polymer ?
#
loop_
_entity_poly.entity_id
_entity_poly.type
_entity_poly.pdbx_seq_one_letter_code
_entity_poly.pdbx_strand_id
1 'polypeptide(L)'
;GDPTMTTVGTSSVPCLASGPSRGHSGDVLAIVAPGQGAQKPGFLSDWMSDATFSDHLAWLSAVADIDLVTHGTTSDEATIKDTAVAQPLLVAAALATAWSVDPKIFSQADLLAGHSVGEIAAGAAAGAFSAEAAMVLVRERGRAMAEAASRTATSMTAVIGGDADEVLTAIKAAGLTPANHNGKGQIVAAGTVEQLEAFAAEPPSRTRLFPLSVAGAFHTAHMEPAVDHLREVAAAMPTTIPTVALLSNLDGAVVADGREFADRLVQQVAHPVRWDLCMDTMAQRNITGLLELTPAGTLTGIAKRNLKGVELFNLNTPDQIPAAREFITTHSSKENA
;
A
#
# COMPACT_ATOMS: atom_id res chain seq x y z
N GLY A 1 -48.27 -55.21 -37.84
CA GLY A 1 -47.51 -55.16 -36.61
C GLY A 1 -46.90 -53.78 -36.44
N ASP A 2 -47.39 -53.07 -35.52
CA ASP A 2 -47.00 -51.70 -35.19
C ASP A 2 -46.01 -51.75 -34.02
N PRO A 3 -44.81 -51.12 -34.07
CA PRO A 3 -43.96 -51.03 -32.91
C PRO A 3 -44.23 -49.72 -32.15
N THR A 4 -44.76 -49.85 -30.97
CA THR A 4 -44.92 -48.80 -29.98
C THR A 4 -43.60 -48.14 -29.61
N MET A 5 -43.46 -46.85 -29.85
CA MET A 5 -42.38 -46.00 -29.34
C MET A 5 -42.56 -45.79 -27.84
N THR A 6 -41.60 -46.27 -27.08
CA THR A 6 -41.47 -45.98 -25.65
C THR A 6 -40.72 -44.66 -25.52
N THR A 7 -41.37 -43.61 -25.04
CA THR A 7 -40.72 -42.37 -24.66
C THR A 7 -39.97 -42.56 -23.36
N VAL A 8 -38.65 -42.42 -23.44
CA VAL A 8 -37.77 -42.37 -22.25
C VAL A 8 -37.93 -41.02 -21.63
N GLY A 9 -38.55 -40.97 -20.48
CA GLY A 9 -38.62 -39.75 -19.67
C GLY A 9 -37.25 -39.31 -19.23
N THR A 10 -36.85 -38.11 -19.61
CA THR A 10 -35.70 -37.45 -19.04
C THR A 10 -36.02 -37.04 -17.60
N SER A 11 -35.47 -37.78 -16.64
CA SER A 11 -35.51 -37.37 -15.25
C SER A 11 -34.58 -36.14 -15.11
N SER A 12 -35.18 -34.97 -14.92
CA SER A 12 -34.44 -33.81 -14.49
C SER A 12 -33.91 -34.07 -13.07
N VAL A 13 -32.61 -34.22 -12.95
CA VAL A 13 -31.94 -34.21 -11.66
C VAL A 13 -32.14 -32.81 -11.09
N PRO A 14 -32.71 -32.62 -9.88
CA PRO A 14 -32.80 -31.32 -9.30
C PRO A 14 -31.38 -30.77 -9.07
N CYS A 15 -31.11 -29.65 -9.65
CA CYS A 15 -29.90 -28.89 -9.36
C CYS A 15 -29.91 -28.61 -7.85
N LEU A 16 -29.04 -29.26 -7.10
CA LEU A 16 -28.83 -28.94 -5.70
C LEU A 16 -28.42 -27.48 -5.66
N ALA A 17 -29.28 -26.63 -5.09
CA ALA A 17 -28.94 -25.25 -4.80
C ALA A 17 -27.64 -25.28 -3.98
N SER A 18 -26.56 -24.83 -4.58
CA SER A 18 -25.32 -24.62 -3.89
C SER A 18 -25.62 -23.71 -2.68
N GLY A 19 -25.24 -24.12 -1.49
CA GLY A 19 -25.33 -23.29 -0.30
C GLY A 19 -24.73 -21.90 -0.56
N PRO A 20 -24.93 -20.91 0.34
CA PRO A 20 -24.46 -19.53 0.08
C PRO A 20 -22.99 -19.58 -0.31
N SER A 21 -22.74 -19.34 -1.60
CA SER A 21 -21.37 -19.25 -2.11
C SER A 21 -20.72 -18.08 -1.43
N ARG A 22 -19.67 -18.32 -0.69
CA ARG A 22 -18.81 -17.27 -0.14
C ARG A 22 -18.07 -16.66 -1.32
N GLY A 23 -18.40 -15.42 -1.64
CA GLY A 23 -17.92 -14.73 -2.82
C GLY A 23 -18.82 -14.99 -4.04
N HIS A 24 -19.54 -13.97 -4.45
CA HIS A 24 -20.24 -13.97 -5.72
C HIS A 24 -19.25 -13.83 -6.87
N SER A 25 -19.60 -14.28 -8.08
CA SER A 25 -18.78 -14.18 -9.29
C SER A 25 -18.36 -12.75 -9.66
N GLY A 26 -18.89 -11.72 -8.95
CA GLY A 26 -18.51 -10.33 -9.11
C GLY A 26 -17.63 -9.77 -7.99
N ASP A 27 -17.34 -10.54 -6.93
CA ASP A 27 -16.57 -10.06 -5.80
C ASP A 27 -15.07 -10.05 -6.11
N VAL A 28 -14.41 -8.93 -5.81
CA VAL A 28 -12.96 -8.73 -6.02
C VAL A 28 -12.42 -7.94 -4.84
N LEU A 29 -11.46 -8.51 -4.13
CA LEU A 29 -10.84 -7.94 -2.93
C LEU A 29 -9.47 -7.34 -3.25
N ALA A 30 -9.31 -6.05 -2.97
CA ALA A 30 -8.01 -5.39 -2.92
C ALA A 30 -7.57 -5.24 -1.47
N ILE A 31 -6.31 -5.60 -1.18
CA ILE A 31 -5.66 -5.29 0.09
C ILE A 31 -4.53 -4.32 -0.21
N VAL A 32 -4.50 -3.21 0.52
CA VAL A 32 -3.52 -2.14 0.29
C VAL A 32 -2.74 -1.82 1.56
N ALA A 33 -1.46 -1.49 1.39
CA ALA A 33 -0.56 -1.12 2.48
C ALA A 33 -0.23 0.38 2.43
N PRO A 34 -0.36 1.10 3.56
CA PRO A 34 -0.14 2.54 3.61
C PRO A 34 1.33 2.94 3.62
N GLY A 35 1.59 4.18 3.24
CA GLY A 35 2.88 4.85 3.42
C GLY A 35 2.98 5.63 4.72
N GLN A 36 4.00 6.52 4.80
CA GLN A 36 4.24 7.36 5.96
C GLN A 36 3.11 8.38 6.17
N GLY A 37 2.82 8.67 7.43
CA GLY A 37 1.94 9.78 7.84
C GLY A 37 0.82 9.40 8.79
N ALA A 38 0.34 8.18 8.75
CA ALA A 38 -0.76 7.72 9.61
C ALA A 38 -0.30 7.10 10.94
N GLN A 39 1.00 6.78 11.08
CA GLN A 39 1.53 6.21 12.31
C GLN A 39 1.50 7.22 13.46
N LYS A 40 1.00 6.78 14.60
CA LYS A 40 0.89 7.58 15.83
C LYS A 40 1.59 6.89 16.99
N PRO A 41 2.06 7.63 18.02
CA PRO A 41 2.61 7.00 19.20
C PRO A 41 1.70 5.93 19.79
N GLY A 42 2.25 4.74 20.02
CA GLY A 42 1.51 3.64 20.64
C GLY A 42 0.52 2.91 19.73
N PHE A 43 0.53 3.14 18.42
CA PHE A 43 -0.48 2.55 17.51
C PHE A 43 -0.47 1.03 17.44
N LEU A 44 0.60 0.37 17.88
CA LEU A 44 0.68 -1.10 17.97
C LEU A 44 0.49 -1.64 19.38
N SER A 45 0.28 -0.79 20.38
CA SER A 45 0.21 -1.22 21.78
C SER A 45 -0.91 -2.24 22.04
N ASP A 46 -2.10 -2.02 21.49
CA ASP A 46 -3.23 -2.94 21.65
C ASP A 46 -2.99 -4.30 21.00
N TRP A 47 -2.15 -4.34 19.96
CA TRP A 47 -1.81 -5.58 19.26
C TRP A 47 -0.88 -6.48 20.05
N MET A 48 -0.12 -5.94 21.00
CA MET A 48 0.90 -6.69 21.74
C MET A 48 0.32 -7.80 22.61
N SER A 49 -0.97 -7.74 22.98
CA SER A 49 -1.66 -8.81 23.69
C SER A 49 -2.00 -10.02 22.80
N ASP A 50 -1.95 -9.86 21.47
CA ASP A 50 -2.11 -10.94 20.52
C ASP A 50 -0.76 -11.64 20.33
N ALA A 51 -0.66 -12.92 20.71
CA ALA A 51 0.61 -13.66 20.68
C ALA A 51 1.15 -13.82 19.25
N THR A 52 0.28 -14.02 18.27
CA THR A 52 0.67 -14.12 16.87
C THR A 52 1.32 -12.83 16.40
N PHE A 53 0.72 -11.69 16.74
CA PHE A 53 1.27 -10.38 16.40
C PHE A 53 2.61 -10.14 17.08
N SER A 54 2.70 -10.32 18.40
CA SER A 54 3.93 -10.03 19.15
C SER A 54 5.09 -10.92 18.73
N ASP A 55 4.85 -12.19 18.38
CA ASP A 55 5.87 -13.10 17.89
C ASP A 55 6.37 -12.66 16.49
N HIS A 56 5.47 -12.31 15.58
CA HIS A 56 5.84 -11.79 14.26
C HIS A 56 6.60 -10.48 14.35
N LEU A 57 6.14 -9.55 15.19
CA LEU A 57 6.81 -8.26 15.33
C LEU A 57 8.23 -8.43 15.89
N ALA A 58 8.40 -9.29 16.89
CA ALA A 58 9.71 -9.61 17.45
C ALA A 58 10.65 -10.19 16.39
N TRP A 59 10.15 -11.09 15.56
CA TRP A 59 10.94 -11.68 14.46
C TRP A 59 11.31 -10.65 13.41
N LEU A 60 10.37 -9.84 12.93
CA LEU A 60 10.63 -8.78 11.94
C LEU A 60 11.60 -7.72 12.50
N SER A 61 11.48 -7.41 13.79
CA SER A 61 12.38 -6.51 14.51
C SER A 61 13.82 -7.05 14.51
N ALA A 62 13.99 -8.33 14.80
CA ALA A 62 15.30 -8.99 14.80
C ALA A 62 15.91 -9.00 13.39
N VAL A 63 15.13 -9.31 12.36
CA VAL A 63 15.58 -9.32 10.96
C VAL A 63 16.04 -7.93 10.51
N ALA A 64 15.28 -6.89 10.86
CA ALA A 64 15.61 -5.52 10.52
C ALA A 64 16.74 -4.93 11.39
N ASP A 65 17.07 -5.57 12.50
CA ASP A 65 17.99 -5.04 13.51
C ASP A 65 17.58 -3.63 13.98
N ILE A 66 16.28 -3.48 14.23
CA ILE A 66 15.65 -2.25 14.73
C ILE A 66 14.63 -2.66 15.78
N ASP A 67 14.59 -1.97 16.92
CA ASP A 67 13.63 -2.24 17.99
C ASP A 67 12.22 -1.73 17.62
N LEU A 68 11.55 -2.47 16.75
CA LEU A 68 10.21 -2.11 16.28
C LEU A 68 9.14 -2.28 17.35
N VAL A 69 9.38 -3.12 18.36
CA VAL A 69 8.47 -3.26 19.48
C VAL A 69 8.38 -1.94 20.26
N THR A 70 9.52 -1.37 20.62
CA THR A 70 9.58 -0.07 21.29
C THR A 70 9.00 1.03 20.40
N HIS A 71 9.37 1.08 19.12
CA HIS A 71 8.88 2.11 18.22
C HIS A 71 7.36 2.05 17.99
N GLY A 72 6.78 0.87 17.99
CA GLY A 72 5.33 0.70 17.84
C GLY A 72 4.53 0.94 19.10
N THR A 73 5.15 0.98 20.27
CA THR A 73 4.48 1.04 21.57
C THR A 73 4.77 2.29 22.40
N THR A 74 6.03 2.58 22.66
CA THR A 74 6.42 3.62 23.63
C THR A 74 7.18 4.81 23.04
N SER A 75 7.74 4.68 21.84
CA SER A 75 8.45 5.80 21.20
C SER A 75 7.54 7.00 20.97
N ASP A 76 8.12 8.19 21.06
CA ASP A 76 7.39 9.44 20.87
C ASP A 76 7.16 9.76 19.38
N GLU A 77 6.39 10.82 19.14
CA GLU A 77 6.01 11.23 17.80
C GLU A 77 7.23 11.59 16.93
N ALA A 78 8.20 12.31 17.47
CA ALA A 78 9.40 12.71 16.72
C ALA A 78 10.22 11.48 16.28
N THR A 79 10.34 10.49 17.14
CA THR A 79 11.08 9.25 16.84
C THR A 79 10.44 8.47 15.70
N ILE A 80 9.13 8.27 15.73
CA ILE A 80 8.43 7.48 14.70
C ILE A 80 8.16 8.24 13.41
N LYS A 81 8.39 9.55 13.38
CA LYS A 81 8.38 10.37 12.16
C LYS A 81 9.70 10.34 11.40
N ASP A 82 10.80 9.98 12.07
CA ASP A 82 12.09 9.80 11.42
C ASP A 82 11.96 8.75 10.31
N THR A 83 12.35 9.12 9.10
CA THR A 83 12.20 8.28 7.91
C THR A 83 12.85 6.90 8.07
N ALA A 84 14.02 6.83 8.71
CA ALA A 84 14.73 5.57 8.94
C ALA A 84 14.01 4.65 9.94
N VAL A 85 13.19 5.20 10.82
CA VAL A 85 12.36 4.45 11.78
C VAL A 85 10.98 4.16 11.19
N ALA A 86 10.35 5.15 10.60
CA ALA A 86 8.99 5.06 10.08
C ALA A 86 8.83 3.95 9.04
N GLN A 87 9.76 3.83 8.10
CA GLN A 87 9.62 2.90 6.99
C GLN A 87 9.65 1.44 7.43
N PRO A 88 10.64 0.95 8.18
CA PRO A 88 10.60 -0.42 8.71
C PRO A 88 9.41 -0.69 9.62
N LEU A 89 9.04 0.29 10.44
CA LEU A 89 7.89 0.18 11.34
C LEU A 89 6.58 -0.04 10.56
N LEU A 90 6.39 0.71 9.48
CA LEU A 90 5.17 0.59 8.65
C LEU A 90 5.09 -0.75 7.92
N VAL A 91 6.18 -1.24 7.36
CA VAL A 91 6.18 -2.54 6.69
C VAL A 91 5.91 -3.66 7.69
N ALA A 92 6.56 -3.64 8.84
CA ALA A 92 6.33 -4.64 9.89
C ALA A 92 4.89 -4.58 10.42
N ALA A 93 4.35 -3.39 10.66
CA ALA A 93 2.98 -3.22 11.12
C ALA A 93 1.97 -3.79 10.12
N ALA A 94 2.12 -3.50 8.84
CA ALA A 94 1.23 -4.00 7.81
C ALA A 94 1.24 -5.53 7.74
N LEU A 95 2.41 -6.15 7.74
CA LEU A 95 2.54 -7.61 7.65
C LEU A 95 2.06 -8.30 8.93
N ALA A 96 2.53 -7.87 10.10
CA ALA A 96 2.23 -8.54 11.36
C ALA A 96 0.74 -8.44 11.74
N THR A 97 0.11 -7.29 11.54
CA THR A 97 -1.34 -7.14 11.80
C THR A 97 -2.17 -7.96 10.83
N ALA A 98 -1.79 -8.00 9.56
CA ALA A 98 -2.46 -8.82 8.56
C ALA A 98 -2.42 -10.31 8.93
N TRP A 99 -1.26 -10.83 9.32
CA TRP A 99 -1.11 -12.24 9.73
C TRP A 99 -1.87 -12.58 11.00
N SER A 100 -2.17 -11.60 11.85
CA SER A 100 -3.02 -11.79 13.02
C SER A 100 -4.49 -11.94 12.67
N VAL A 101 -4.92 -11.36 11.53
CA VAL A 101 -6.27 -11.60 10.99
C VAL A 101 -6.37 -13.02 10.49
N ASP A 102 -5.43 -13.45 9.65
CA ASP A 102 -5.34 -14.77 9.07
C ASP A 102 -3.92 -15.00 8.56
N PRO A 103 -3.23 -16.11 8.93
CA PRO A 103 -1.91 -16.42 8.39
C PRO A 103 -1.88 -16.50 6.85
N LYS A 104 -3.01 -16.81 6.22
CA LYS A 104 -3.18 -16.93 4.76
C LYS A 104 -3.91 -15.73 4.14
N ILE A 105 -3.96 -14.59 4.84
CA ILE A 105 -4.74 -13.42 4.40
C ILE A 105 -4.42 -13.00 2.97
N PHE A 106 -3.15 -12.96 2.60
CA PHE A 106 -2.72 -12.45 1.31
C PHE A 106 -3.08 -13.36 0.14
N SER A 107 -3.21 -14.67 0.38
CA SER A 107 -3.69 -15.59 -0.64
C SER A 107 -5.18 -15.41 -0.97
N GLN A 108 -5.91 -14.74 -0.11
CA GLN A 108 -7.33 -14.43 -0.30
C GLN A 108 -7.55 -13.11 -1.05
N ALA A 109 -6.53 -12.29 -1.19
CA ALA A 109 -6.61 -11.06 -1.98
C ALA A 109 -6.63 -11.38 -3.47
N ASP A 110 -7.42 -10.62 -4.21
CA ASP A 110 -7.43 -10.67 -5.69
C ASP A 110 -6.42 -9.69 -6.27
N LEU A 111 -6.06 -8.66 -5.49
CA LEU A 111 -5.13 -7.63 -5.89
C LEU A 111 -4.43 -7.07 -4.64
N LEU A 112 -3.13 -6.82 -4.77
CA LEU A 112 -2.31 -6.20 -3.75
C LEU A 112 -1.65 -4.94 -4.31
N ALA A 113 -1.61 -3.90 -3.52
CA ALA A 113 -0.92 -2.66 -3.83
C ALA A 113 -0.42 -2.00 -2.56
N GLY A 114 0.61 -1.19 -2.67
CA GLY A 114 1.10 -0.37 -1.59
C GLY A 114 1.38 1.04 -2.07
N HIS A 115 1.30 2.01 -1.18
CA HIS A 115 1.60 3.40 -1.49
C HIS A 115 3.00 3.72 -0.96
N SER A 116 3.92 4.12 -1.85
CA SER A 116 5.31 4.42 -1.48
C SER A 116 5.98 3.25 -0.76
N VAL A 117 6.41 3.41 0.49
CA VAL A 117 7.01 2.33 1.28
C VAL A 117 6.07 1.12 1.43
N GLY A 118 4.77 1.33 1.36
CA GLY A 118 3.78 0.26 1.39
C GLY A 118 3.94 -0.76 0.27
N GLU A 119 4.57 -0.40 -0.85
CA GLU A 119 4.86 -1.36 -1.92
C GLU A 119 5.79 -2.50 -1.48
N ILE A 120 6.65 -2.26 -0.50
CA ILE A 120 7.53 -3.31 0.03
C ILE A 120 6.70 -4.35 0.80
N ALA A 121 5.73 -3.91 1.60
CA ALA A 121 4.79 -4.81 2.24
C ALA A 121 3.96 -5.58 1.22
N ALA A 122 3.44 -4.91 0.20
CA ALA A 122 2.66 -5.54 -0.87
C ALA A 122 3.49 -6.59 -1.65
N GLY A 123 4.75 -6.30 -1.93
CA GLY A 123 5.66 -7.24 -2.59
C GLY A 123 5.89 -8.51 -1.79
N ALA A 124 6.12 -8.40 -0.48
CA ALA A 124 6.23 -9.56 0.40
C ALA A 124 4.90 -10.31 0.51
N ALA A 125 3.80 -9.58 0.62
CA ALA A 125 2.45 -10.16 0.66
C ALA A 125 2.13 -11.00 -0.59
N ALA A 126 2.54 -10.54 -1.76
CA ALA A 126 2.34 -11.23 -3.03
C ALA A 126 3.34 -12.38 -3.26
N GLY A 127 4.36 -12.52 -2.41
CA GLY A 127 5.40 -13.51 -2.58
C GLY A 127 6.45 -13.16 -3.63
N ALA A 128 6.56 -11.90 -4.04
CA ALA A 128 7.63 -11.46 -4.94
C ALA A 128 9.02 -11.63 -4.32
N PHE A 129 9.11 -11.49 -3.01
CA PHE A 129 10.28 -11.76 -2.16
C PHE A 129 9.80 -12.12 -0.76
N SER A 130 10.71 -12.63 0.06
CA SER A 130 10.37 -13.02 1.44
C SER A 130 10.15 -11.80 2.34
N ALA A 131 9.49 -12.02 3.47
CA ALA A 131 9.32 -10.98 4.49
C ALA A 131 10.68 -10.54 5.07
N GLU A 132 11.63 -11.47 5.22
CA GLU A 132 12.99 -11.15 5.65
C GLU A 132 13.70 -10.23 4.67
N ALA A 133 13.62 -10.53 3.38
CA ALA A 133 14.18 -9.68 2.33
C ALA A 133 13.50 -8.30 2.33
N ALA A 134 12.19 -8.25 2.52
CA ALA A 134 11.44 -7.00 2.65
C ALA A 134 11.96 -6.13 3.80
N MET A 135 12.22 -6.73 4.96
CA MET A 135 12.70 -5.99 6.13
C MET A 135 14.12 -5.46 5.94
N VAL A 136 15.00 -6.22 5.29
CA VAL A 136 16.34 -5.74 4.93
C VAL A 136 16.25 -4.59 3.93
N LEU A 137 15.45 -4.75 2.88
CA LEU A 137 15.27 -3.71 1.86
C LEU A 137 14.70 -2.42 2.45
N VAL A 138 13.66 -2.52 3.28
CA VAL A 138 13.02 -1.33 3.86
C VAL A 138 13.93 -0.62 4.86
N ARG A 139 14.73 -1.36 5.63
CA ARG A 139 15.75 -0.77 6.49
C ARG A 139 16.73 0.08 5.67
N GLU A 140 17.27 -0.49 4.61
CA GLU A 140 18.22 0.22 3.74
C GLU A 140 17.56 1.38 3.00
N ARG A 141 16.32 1.22 2.58
CA ARG A 141 15.55 2.31 1.95
C ARG A 141 15.34 3.48 2.89
N GLY A 142 14.93 3.22 4.11
CA GLY A 142 14.73 4.26 5.13
C GLY A 142 16.02 5.04 5.42
N ARG A 143 17.13 4.34 5.59
CA ARG A 143 18.44 4.95 5.84
C ARG A 143 18.93 5.76 4.64
N ALA A 144 18.86 5.20 3.45
CA ALA A 144 19.35 5.85 2.23
C ALA A 144 18.52 7.10 1.89
N MET A 145 17.20 7.03 2.05
CA MET A 145 16.33 8.19 1.80
C MET A 145 16.51 9.28 2.87
N ALA A 146 16.70 8.91 4.13
CA ALA A 146 17.00 9.86 5.20
C ALA A 146 18.34 10.58 4.95
N GLU A 147 19.36 9.85 4.51
CA GLU A 147 20.66 10.42 4.18
C GLU A 147 20.57 11.37 2.98
N ALA A 148 19.88 10.97 1.91
CA ALA A 148 19.66 11.83 0.74
C ALA A 148 18.90 13.11 1.12
N ALA A 149 17.88 12.99 1.98
CA ALA A 149 17.10 14.12 2.47
C ALA A 149 17.92 15.09 3.33
N SER A 150 18.99 14.61 3.98
CA SER A 150 19.84 15.46 4.83
C SER A 150 20.72 16.42 4.04
N ARG A 151 20.89 16.23 2.73
CA ARG A 151 21.80 17.01 1.88
C ARG A 151 21.28 18.40 1.56
N THR A 152 19.97 18.56 1.47
CA THR A 152 19.30 19.81 1.16
C THR A 152 18.00 19.90 1.96
N ALA A 153 17.65 21.08 2.47
CA ALA A 153 16.38 21.29 3.14
C ALA A 153 15.22 21.14 2.12
N THR A 154 14.53 20.03 2.19
CA THR A 154 13.42 19.67 1.30
C THR A 154 12.22 19.18 2.11
N SER A 155 11.06 19.23 1.50
CA SER A 155 9.82 18.74 2.11
C SER A 155 8.76 18.52 1.03
N MET A 156 7.54 18.27 1.47
CA MET A 156 6.38 18.00 0.62
C MET A 156 5.16 18.75 1.12
N THR A 157 4.27 19.11 0.20
CA THR A 157 3.00 19.79 0.50
C THR A 157 1.88 19.15 -0.29
N ALA A 158 0.80 18.75 0.39
CA ALA A 158 -0.40 18.27 -0.27
C ALA A 158 -1.18 19.45 -0.84
N VAL A 159 -1.55 19.36 -2.11
CA VAL A 159 -2.39 20.34 -2.81
C VAL A 159 -3.77 19.71 -3.00
N ILE A 160 -4.75 20.27 -2.32
CA ILE A 160 -6.13 19.74 -2.30
C ILE A 160 -7.04 20.66 -3.12
N GLY A 161 -7.77 20.08 -4.05
CA GLY A 161 -8.74 20.80 -4.90
C GLY A 161 -8.13 21.33 -6.20
N GLY A 162 -8.80 22.27 -6.79
CA GLY A 162 -8.40 22.89 -8.06
C GLY A 162 -8.60 22.00 -9.28
N ASP A 163 -8.26 22.54 -10.44
CA ASP A 163 -8.19 21.79 -11.69
C ASP A 163 -6.86 21.04 -11.76
N ALA A 164 -6.89 19.75 -12.05
CA ALA A 164 -5.70 18.88 -12.02
C ALA A 164 -4.61 19.39 -12.96
N ASP A 165 -4.93 19.80 -14.18
CA ASP A 165 -3.94 20.28 -15.16
C ASP A 165 -3.34 21.62 -14.74
N GLU A 166 -4.17 22.53 -14.22
CA GLU A 166 -3.70 23.80 -13.68
C GLU A 166 -2.78 23.62 -12.47
N VAL A 167 -3.12 22.69 -11.58
CA VAL A 167 -2.30 22.36 -10.41
C VAL A 167 -0.95 21.78 -10.83
N LEU A 168 -0.94 20.83 -11.77
CA LEU A 168 0.30 20.23 -12.30
C LEU A 168 1.19 21.31 -12.97
N THR A 169 0.60 22.17 -13.76
CA THR A 169 1.33 23.28 -14.41
C THR A 169 1.95 24.21 -13.38
N ALA A 170 1.19 24.58 -12.35
CA ALA A 170 1.68 25.47 -11.28
C ALA A 170 2.82 24.84 -10.47
N ILE A 171 2.70 23.54 -10.15
CA ILE A 171 3.75 22.80 -9.43
C ILE A 171 5.05 22.81 -10.22
N LYS A 172 4.99 22.49 -11.51
CA LYS A 172 6.17 22.47 -12.39
C LYS A 172 6.75 23.87 -12.59
N ALA A 173 5.92 24.88 -12.75
CA ALA A 173 6.36 26.28 -12.88
C ALA A 173 7.09 26.78 -11.63
N ALA A 174 6.75 26.28 -10.46
CA ALA A 174 7.44 26.58 -9.21
C ALA A 174 8.76 25.82 -9.01
N GLY A 175 9.16 24.99 -9.97
CA GLY A 175 10.35 24.12 -9.86
C GLY A 175 10.14 22.89 -8.99
N LEU A 176 8.90 22.63 -8.57
CA LEU A 176 8.52 21.51 -7.75
C LEU A 176 8.21 20.27 -8.63
N THR A 177 8.22 19.11 -7.98
CA THR A 177 7.83 17.84 -8.61
C THR A 177 6.48 17.41 -8.05
N PRO A 178 5.51 16.98 -8.91
CA PRO A 178 4.31 16.30 -8.44
C PRO A 178 4.67 14.87 -8.04
N ALA A 179 5.06 14.71 -6.79
CA ALA A 179 5.66 13.48 -6.28
C ALA A 179 4.64 12.36 -6.04
N ASN A 180 3.41 12.70 -5.64
CA ASN A 180 2.31 11.75 -5.48
C ASN A 180 1.09 12.23 -6.25
N HIS A 181 0.62 11.41 -7.19
CA HIS A 181 -0.67 11.60 -7.84
C HIS A 181 -1.69 10.70 -7.14
N ASN A 182 -2.45 11.28 -6.21
CA ASN A 182 -3.36 10.52 -5.35
C ASN A 182 -4.82 10.51 -5.86
N GLY A 183 -5.02 10.88 -7.12
CA GLY A 183 -6.33 10.88 -7.73
C GLY A 183 -7.02 12.24 -7.68
N LYS A 184 -8.32 12.23 -7.81
CA LYS A 184 -9.12 13.46 -7.89
C LYS A 184 -8.92 14.35 -6.67
N GLY A 185 -8.50 15.59 -6.94
CA GLY A 185 -8.38 16.62 -5.93
C GLY A 185 -7.22 16.46 -4.97
N GLN A 186 -6.23 15.59 -5.25
CA GLN A 186 -5.08 15.45 -4.36
C GLN A 186 -3.79 15.14 -5.12
N ILE A 187 -2.88 16.11 -5.12
CA ILE A 187 -1.52 15.97 -5.64
C ILE A 187 -0.56 16.44 -4.55
N VAL A 188 0.53 15.72 -4.35
CA VAL A 188 1.57 16.13 -3.40
C VAL A 188 2.74 16.71 -4.18
N ALA A 189 3.06 17.97 -3.93
CA ALA A 189 4.20 18.67 -4.50
C ALA A 189 5.41 18.51 -3.58
N ALA A 190 6.59 18.33 -4.16
CA ALA A 190 7.83 18.15 -3.40
C ALA A 190 8.98 18.94 -4.02
N GLY A 191 9.87 19.41 -3.16
CA GLY A 191 11.05 20.15 -3.55
C GLY A 191 11.73 20.78 -2.37
N THR A 192 12.49 21.87 -2.62
CA THR A 192 13.14 22.59 -1.55
C THR A 192 12.13 23.34 -0.69
N VAL A 193 12.48 23.57 0.59
CA VAL A 193 11.65 24.34 1.50
C VAL A 193 11.37 25.74 0.93
N GLU A 194 12.38 26.39 0.31
CA GLU A 194 12.23 27.69 -0.34
C GLU A 194 11.22 27.66 -1.50
N GLN A 195 11.28 26.63 -2.35
CA GLN A 195 10.33 26.47 -3.45
C GLN A 195 8.90 26.27 -2.93
N LEU A 196 8.74 25.47 -1.88
CA LEU A 196 7.42 25.22 -1.26
C LEU A 196 6.86 26.49 -0.59
N GLU A 197 7.69 27.30 0.05
CA GLU A 197 7.28 28.58 0.64
C GLU A 197 6.81 29.55 -0.44
N ALA A 198 7.55 29.68 -1.54
CA ALA A 198 7.16 30.52 -2.67
C ALA A 198 5.86 30.05 -3.32
N PHE A 199 5.69 28.75 -3.45
CA PHE A 199 4.46 28.13 -3.97
C PHE A 199 3.26 28.40 -3.06
N ALA A 200 3.45 28.35 -1.73
CA ALA A 200 2.40 28.63 -0.76
C ALA A 200 1.98 30.12 -0.77
N ALA A 201 2.89 31.02 -1.14
CA ALA A 201 2.59 32.45 -1.25
C ALA A 201 1.67 32.76 -2.44
N GLU A 202 1.74 31.97 -3.52
CA GLU A 202 0.92 32.14 -4.73
C GLU A 202 0.34 30.77 -5.14
N PRO A 203 -0.60 30.21 -4.35
CA PRO A 203 -1.13 28.87 -4.60
C PRO A 203 -2.02 28.85 -5.86
N PRO A 204 -2.17 27.69 -6.51
CA PRO A 204 -3.12 27.55 -7.60
C PRO A 204 -4.55 27.87 -7.17
N SER A 205 -5.36 28.34 -8.11
CA SER A 205 -6.76 28.71 -7.85
C SER A 205 -7.55 27.57 -7.24
N ARG A 206 -8.38 27.91 -6.24
CA ARG A 206 -9.32 26.97 -5.61
C ARG A 206 -8.67 25.79 -4.95
N THR A 207 -7.42 25.92 -4.51
CA THR A 207 -6.69 24.90 -3.78
C THR A 207 -6.50 25.26 -2.32
N ARG A 208 -6.29 24.21 -1.51
CA ARG A 208 -5.83 24.34 -0.12
C ARG A 208 -4.51 23.58 0.00
N LEU A 209 -3.53 24.18 0.65
CA LEU A 209 -2.21 23.58 0.82
C LEU A 209 -2.03 23.09 2.23
N PHE A 210 -1.52 21.85 2.37
CA PHE A 210 -1.23 21.23 3.66
C PHE A 210 0.22 20.75 3.65
N PRO A 211 1.14 21.45 4.32
CA PRO A 211 2.49 20.97 4.50
C PRO A 211 2.51 19.64 5.22
N LEU A 212 3.28 18.68 4.70
CA LEU A 212 3.45 17.37 5.32
C LEU A 212 4.59 17.41 6.34
N SER A 213 4.46 16.64 7.42
CA SER A 213 5.50 16.53 8.45
C SER A 213 6.60 15.56 8.02
N VAL A 214 7.26 15.86 6.90
CA VAL A 214 8.37 15.08 6.37
C VAL A 214 9.55 16.01 6.04
N ALA A 215 10.76 15.55 6.30
CA ALA A 215 11.98 16.32 6.05
C ALA A 215 12.70 15.77 4.81
N GLY A 216 11.99 15.64 3.71
CA GLY A 216 12.54 15.18 2.45
C GLY A 216 11.59 15.34 1.29
N ALA A 217 12.14 15.54 0.09
CA ALA A 217 11.41 15.54 -1.18
C ALA A 217 11.46 14.13 -1.78
N PHE A 218 10.66 13.24 -1.22
CA PHE A 218 10.60 11.84 -1.65
C PHE A 218 9.97 11.75 -3.05
N HIS A 219 10.37 10.75 -3.82
CA HIS A 219 9.89 10.52 -5.19
C HIS A 219 10.24 11.65 -6.15
N THR A 220 11.37 12.29 -5.91
CA THR A 220 11.94 13.33 -6.77
C THR A 220 13.43 13.05 -7.05
N ALA A 221 14.03 13.86 -7.91
CA ALA A 221 15.47 13.80 -8.19
C ALA A 221 16.35 14.02 -6.94
N HIS A 222 15.82 14.64 -5.89
CA HIS A 222 16.53 14.76 -4.61
C HIS A 222 16.84 13.40 -3.96
N MET A 223 16.14 12.33 -4.37
CA MET A 223 16.39 10.97 -3.90
C MET A 223 17.35 10.16 -4.76
N GLU A 224 17.85 10.70 -5.86
CA GLU A 224 18.84 10.03 -6.71
C GLU A 224 20.06 9.50 -5.94
N PRO A 225 20.59 10.19 -4.92
CA PRO A 225 21.69 9.65 -4.14
C PRO A 225 21.43 8.31 -3.44
N ALA A 226 20.15 7.96 -3.22
CA ALA A 226 19.76 6.69 -2.61
C ALA A 226 19.73 5.51 -3.60
N VAL A 227 19.64 5.79 -4.90
CA VAL A 227 19.29 4.78 -5.91
C VAL A 227 20.35 3.70 -6.07
N ASP A 228 21.63 4.05 -6.15
CA ASP A 228 22.68 3.07 -6.41
C ASP A 228 22.82 2.04 -5.30
N HIS A 229 22.80 2.47 -4.04
CA HIS A 229 22.82 1.57 -2.90
C HIS A 229 21.62 0.63 -2.89
N LEU A 230 20.42 1.17 -3.12
CA LEU A 230 19.20 0.36 -3.16
C LEU A 230 19.20 -0.63 -4.33
N ARG A 231 19.76 -0.26 -5.46
CA ARG A 231 19.93 -1.17 -6.59
C ARG A 231 20.79 -2.38 -6.21
N GLU A 232 21.89 -2.16 -5.49
CA GLU A 232 22.75 -3.24 -5.00
C GLU A 232 22.02 -4.15 -4.01
N VAL A 233 21.28 -3.57 -3.07
CA VAL A 233 20.48 -4.33 -2.10
C VAL A 233 19.41 -5.17 -2.80
N ALA A 234 18.67 -4.58 -3.71
CA ALA A 234 17.62 -5.27 -4.46
C ALA A 234 18.19 -6.38 -5.36
N ALA A 235 19.33 -6.15 -6.00
CA ALA A 235 19.98 -7.15 -6.84
C ALA A 235 20.40 -8.40 -6.07
N ALA A 236 20.73 -8.27 -4.79
CA ALA A 236 21.10 -9.37 -3.91
C ALA A 236 19.88 -10.16 -3.37
N MET A 237 18.66 -9.62 -3.51
CA MET A 237 17.46 -10.26 -3.02
C MET A 237 17.01 -11.41 -3.94
N PRO A 238 16.74 -12.61 -3.40
CA PRO A 238 16.01 -13.62 -4.14
C PRO A 238 14.58 -13.14 -4.44
N THR A 239 14.11 -13.37 -5.65
CA THR A 239 12.75 -13.00 -6.07
C THR A 239 12.03 -14.21 -6.66
N THR A 240 10.70 -14.18 -6.58
CA THR A 240 9.82 -15.20 -7.15
C THR A 240 8.65 -14.54 -7.88
N ILE A 241 7.92 -15.35 -8.64
CA ILE A 241 6.74 -14.84 -9.34
C ILE A 241 5.64 -14.54 -8.32
N PRO A 242 5.07 -13.32 -8.32
CA PRO A 242 3.94 -13.00 -7.44
C PRO A 242 2.78 -13.96 -7.65
N THR A 243 2.16 -14.39 -6.56
CA THR A 243 1.01 -15.31 -6.57
C THR A 243 -0.33 -14.60 -6.62
N VAL A 244 -0.31 -13.28 -6.44
CA VAL A 244 -1.49 -12.40 -6.48
C VAL A 244 -1.15 -11.21 -7.38
N ALA A 245 -2.13 -10.66 -8.09
CA ALA A 245 -1.93 -9.46 -8.90
C ALA A 245 -1.36 -8.33 -8.03
N LEU A 246 -0.18 -7.85 -8.40
CA LEU A 246 0.61 -6.87 -7.64
C LEU A 246 0.83 -5.64 -8.50
N LEU A 247 0.33 -4.48 -8.03
CA LEU A 247 0.41 -3.22 -8.76
C LEU A 247 1.71 -2.47 -8.49
N SER A 248 2.12 -1.68 -9.46
CA SER A 248 3.30 -0.81 -9.38
C SER A 248 2.92 0.66 -9.30
N ASN A 249 3.54 1.39 -8.39
CA ASN A 249 3.37 2.85 -8.27
C ASN A 249 3.91 3.63 -9.47
N LEU A 250 4.76 3.06 -10.30
CA LEU A 250 5.32 3.77 -11.45
C LEU A 250 4.26 4.08 -12.52
N ASP A 251 3.34 3.13 -12.75
CA ASP A 251 2.37 3.24 -13.84
C ASP A 251 1.01 2.58 -13.56
N GLY A 252 0.81 2.03 -12.37
CA GLY A 252 -0.40 1.30 -12.01
C GLY A 252 -0.52 -0.08 -12.66
N ALA A 253 0.48 -0.55 -13.38
CA ALA A 253 0.44 -1.85 -14.06
C ALA A 253 0.54 -3.02 -13.07
N VAL A 254 -0.05 -4.15 -13.44
CA VAL A 254 0.19 -5.43 -12.76
C VAL A 254 1.56 -5.94 -13.18
N VAL A 255 2.44 -6.21 -12.21
CA VAL A 255 3.78 -6.72 -12.44
C VAL A 255 3.80 -8.22 -12.14
N ALA A 256 4.08 -9.02 -13.15
CA ALA A 256 4.01 -10.48 -13.07
C ALA A 256 5.35 -11.14 -12.69
N ASP A 257 6.43 -10.37 -12.59
CA ASP A 257 7.78 -10.86 -12.30
C ASP A 257 8.33 -10.17 -11.05
N GLY A 258 8.76 -10.96 -10.07
CA GLY A 258 9.31 -10.44 -8.82
C GLY A 258 10.59 -9.64 -9.00
N ARG A 259 11.44 -10.01 -9.97
CA ARG A 259 12.67 -9.24 -10.28
C ARG A 259 12.33 -7.88 -10.85
N GLU A 260 11.39 -7.81 -11.78
CA GLU A 260 10.92 -6.54 -12.32
C GLU A 260 10.30 -5.66 -11.22
N PHE A 261 9.53 -6.26 -10.31
CA PHE A 261 8.95 -5.51 -9.20
C PHE A 261 10.02 -4.92 -8.27
N ALA A 262 11.04 -5.69 -7.93
CA ALA A 262 12.18 -5.21 -7.13
C ALA A 262 12.92 -4.06 -7.84
N ASP A 263 13.14 -4.15 -9.14
CA ASP A 263 13.76 -3.09 -9.93
C ASP A 263 12.90 -1.81 -9.95
N ARG A 264 11.59 -1.94 -10.05
CA ARG A 264 10.64 -0.82 -9.98
C ARG A 264 10.63 -0.17 -8.61
N LEU A 265 10.80 -0.93 -7.52
CA LEU A 265 10.93 -0.39 -6.17
C LEU A 265 12.15 0.53 -6.03
N VAL A 266 13.26 0.17 -6.64
CA VAL A 266 14.47 1.00 -6.66
C VAL A 266 14.22 2.31 -7.39
N GLN A 267 13.62 2.26 -8.57
CA GLN A 267 13.29 3.44 -9.37
C GLN A 267 12.29 4.36 -8.66
N GLN A 268 11.34 3.78 -7.92
CA GLN A 268 10.24 4.49 -7.28
C GLN A 268 10.73 5.59 -6.32
N VAL A 269 11.89 5.44 -5.67
CA VAL A 269 12.35 6.43 -4.67
C VAL A 269 12.63 7.80 -5.28
N ALA A 270 12.98 7.84 -6.56
CA ALA A 270 13.30 9.07 -7.32
C ALA A 270 12.23 9.41 -8.38
N HIS A 271 11.11 8.70 -8.41
CA HIS A 271 10.03 8.90 -9.38
C HIS A 271 8.68 9.03 -8.69
N PRO A 272 7.72 9.71 -9.31
CA PRO A 272 6.39 9.93 -8.73
C PRO A 272 5.64 8.62 -8.42
N VAL A 273 4.88 8.64 -7.35
CA VAL A 273 3.91 7.61 -7.01
C VAL A 273 2.62 7.90 -7.78
N ARG A 274 2.29 7.04 -8.72
CA ARG A 274 1.07 7.15 -9.53
C ARG A 274 -0.05 6.30 -8.91
N TRP A 275 -0.47 6.72 -7.71
CA TRP A 275 -1.58 6.05 -7.03
C TRP A 275 -2.89 6.18 -7.80
N ASP A 276 -3.08 7.27 -8.52
CA ASP A 276 -4.19 7.47 -9.44
C ASP A 276 -4.29 6.34 -10.48
N LEU A 277 -3.16 5.96 -11.09
CA LEU A 277 -3.11 4.86 -12.05
C LEU A 277 -3.32 3.49 -11.38
N CYS A 278 -2.87 3.32 -10.16
CA CYS A 278 -3.19 2.12 -9.37
C CYS A 278 -4.70 2.01 -9.14
N MET A 279 -5.36 3.09 -8.78
CA MET A 279 -6.82 3.10 -8.61
C MET A 279 -7.56 2.89 -9.93
N ASP A 280 -7.05 3.42 -11.04
CA ASP A 280 -7.61 3.14 -12.37
C ASP A 280 -7.59 1.64 -12.69
N THR A 281 -6.49 0.97 -12.38
CA THR A 281 -6.37 -0.49 -12.54
C THR A 281 -7.33 -1.24 -11.61
N MET A 282 -7.47 -0.79 -10.36
CA MET A 282 -8.45 -1.35 -9.43
C MET A 282 -9.87 -1.24 -9.99
N ALA A 283 -10.24 -0.08 -10.55
CA ALA A 283 -11.55 0.14 -11.16
C ALA A 283 -11.76 -0.75 -12.39
N GLN A 284 -10.75 -0.87 -13.26
CA GLN A 284 -10.80 -1.74 -14.44
C GLN A 284 -10.94 -3.22 -14.06
N ARG A 285 -10.40 -3.63 -12.93
CA ARG A 285 -10.51 -4.98 -12.39
C ARG A 285 -11.76 -5.19 -11.53
N ASN A 286 -12.61 -4.18 -11.45
CA ASN A 286 -13.92 -4.22 -10.78
C ASN A 286 -13.83 -4.62 -9.30
N ILE A 287 -12.91 -4.05 -8.54
CA ILE A 287 -12.84 -4.33 -7.10
C ILE A 287 -14.15 -3.97 -6.43
N THR A 288 -14.61 -4.79 -5.50
CA THR A 288 -15.82 -4.57 -4.71
C THR A 288 -15.52 -4.17 -3.27
N GLY A 289 -14.37 -4.59 -2.75
CA GLY A 289 -13.91 -4.26 -1.42
C GLY A 289 -12.43 -3.89 -1.41
N LEU A 290 -12.09 -2.91 -0.58
CA LEU A 290 -10.71 -2.48 -0.36
C LEU A 290 -10.45 -2.44 1.14
N LEU A 291 -9.52 -3.27 1.58
CA LEU A 291 -9.05 -3.32 2.96
C LEU A 291 -7.68 -2.67 3.05
N GLU A 292 -7.58 -1.65 3.89
CA GLU A 292 -6.31 -0.99 4.18
C GLU A 292 -5.69 -1.55 5.46
N LEU A 293 -4.41 -1.94 5.36
CA LEU A 293 -3.63 -2.47 6.49
C LEU A 293 -3.21 -1.35 7.45
N THR A 294 -2.85 -1.74 8.64
CA THR A 294 -2.43 -0.85 9.74
C THR A 294 -1.14 -0.09 9.41
N PRO A 295 -1.06 1.21 9.65
CA PRO A 295 -2.10 2.13 10.16
C PRO A 295 -2.99 2.66 9.04
N ALA A 296 -4.25 2.27 9.06
CA ALA A 296 -5.22 2.52 7.99
C ALA A 296 -5.98 3.84 8.16
N GLY A 297 -6.41 4.41 7.05
CA GLY A 297 -7.27 5.58 6.98
C GLY A 297 -6.99 6.51 5.80
N THR A 298 -5.73 6.67 5.44
CA THR A 298 -5.34 7.57 4.33
C THR A 298 -5.79 7.04 2.98
N LEU A 299 -5.52 5.78 2.69
CA LEU A 299 -5.83 5.20 1.38
C LEU A 299 -7.33 4.96 1.19
N THR A 300 -8.05 4.59 2.23
CA THR A 300 -9.51 4.50 2.17
C THR A 300 -10.14 5.87 2.01
N GLY A 301 -9.59 6.90 2.63
CA GLY A 301 -10.01 8.28 2.42
C GLY A 301 -9.86 8.74 0.97
N ILE A 302 -8.77 8.37 0.32
CA ILE A 302 -8.54 8.64 -1.11
C ILE A 302 -9.51 7.81 -1.96
N ALA A 303 -9.65 6.52 -1.66
CA ALA A 303 -10.54 5.61 -2.38
C ALA A 303 -11.99 6.09 -2.38
N LYS A 304 -12.45 6.68 -1.29
CA LYS A 304 -13.81 7.20 -1.15
C LYS A 304 -14.17 8.21 -2.22
N ARG A 305 -13.19 9.01 -2.68
CA ARG A 305 -13.38 10.02 -3.73
C ARG A 305 -13.18 9.47 -5.14
N ASN A 306 -12.45 8.36 -5.29
CA ASN A 306 -12.01 7.85 -6.59
C ASN A 306 -12.66 6.53 -6.99
N LEU A 307 -13.06 5.71 -6.03
CA LEU A 307 -13.59 4.36 -6.27
C LEU A 307 -15.02 4.26 -5.71
N LYS A 308 -15.96 4.87 -6.40
CA LYS A 308 -17.36 4.89 -5.96
C LYS A 308 -17.96 3.49 -5.95
N GLY A 309 -18.72 3.18 -4.91
CA GLY A 309 -19.40 1.90 -4.77
C GLY A 309 -18.53 0.78 -4.22
N VAL A 310 -17.25 1.03 -3.97
CA VAL A 310 -16.34 0.07 -3.34
C VAL A 310 -16.50 0.14 -1.82
N GLU A 311 -16.73 -0.99 -1.18
CA GLU A 311 -16.74 -1.06 0.29
C GLU A 311 -15.32 -0.93 0.83
N LEU A 312 -15.16 -0.22 1.94
CA LEU A 312 -13.87 0.12 2.53
C LEU A 312 -13.78 -0.43 3.95
N PHE A 313 -12.59 -0.94 4.30
CA PHE A 313 -12.31 -1.42 5.65
C PHE A 313 -10.93 -0.92 6.11
N ASN A 314 -10.89 -0.30 7.30
CA ASN A 314 -9.64 0.13 7.95
C ASN A 314 -9.29 -0.84 9.06
N LEU A 315 -8.20 -1.59 8.92
CA LEU A 315 -7.70 -2.47 9.96
C LEU A 315 -6.74 -1.70 10.86
N ASN A 316 -7.13 -1.42 12.09
CA ASN A 316 -6.32 -0.63 13.03
C ASN A 316 -6.15 -1.27 14.41
N THR A 317 -7.09 -2.11 14.84
CA THR A 317 -7.11 -2.65 16.20
C THR A 317 -7.43 -4.14 16.19
N PRO A 318 -6.95 -4.93 17.18
CA PRO A 318 -7.18 -6.36 17.19
C PRO A 318 -8.65 -6.76 17.43
N ASP A 319 -9.46 -5.91 18.03
CA ASP A 319 -10.89 -6.14 18.17
C ASP A 319 -11.62 -6.16 16.83
N GLN A 320 -11.02 -5.62 15.77
CA GLN A 320 -11.55 -5.64 14.41
C GLN A 320 -11.27 -6.96 13.66
N ILE A 321 -10.50 -7.89 14.23
CA ILE A 321 -10.13 -9.14 13.53
C ILE A 321 -11.35 -9.91 13.02
N PRO A 322 -12.42 -10.14 13.82
CA PRO A 322 -13.60 -10.85 13.31
C PRO A 322 -14.27 -10.12 12.14
N ALA A 323 -14.41 -8.80 12.22
CA ALA A 323 -15.01 -7.99 11.15
C ALA A 323 -14.12 -7.98 9.88
N ALA A 324 -12.80 -7.94 10.04
CA ALA A 324 -11.86 -8.03 8.92
C ALA A 324 -11.97 -9.38 8.19
N ARG A 325 -12.06 -10.48 8.94
CA ARG A 325 -12.29 -11.82 8.36
C ARG A 325 -13.58 -11.90 7.57
N GLU A 326 -14.66 -11.31 8.10
CA GLU A 326 -15.96 -11.25 7.42
C GLU A 326 -15.86 -10.43 6.13
N PHE A 327 -15.20 -9.27 6.17
CA PHE A 327 -14.98 -8.41 5.01
C PHE A 327 -14.20 -9.15 3.92
N ILE A 328 -13.14 -9.86 4.28
CA ILE A 328 -12.35 -10.67 3.34
C ILE A 328 -13.21 -11.77 2.72
N THR A 329 -13.97 -12.49 3.52
CA THR A 329 -14.87 -13.55 3.03
C THR A 329 -15.93 -12.99 2.07
N THR A 330 -16.46 -11.81 2.35
CA THR A 330 -17.47 -11.15 1.53
C THR A 330 -16.92 -10.76 0.16
N HIS A 331 -15.70 -10.24 0.10
CA HIS A 331 -15.17 -9.63 -1.12
C HIS A 331 -14.16 -10.48 -1.89
N SER A 332 -13.54 -11.48 -1.27
CA SER A 332 -12.61 -12.35 -1.97
C SER A 332 -13.32 -13.17 -3.05
N SER A 333 -12.75 -13.20 -4.26
CA SER A 333 -13.20 -14.09 -5.32
C SER A 333 -12.72 -15.53 -5.11
N LYS A 334 -11.78 -15.73 -4.17
CA LYS A 334 -11.12 -17.01 -3.93
C LYS A 334 -11.86 -17.80 -2.88
N GLU A 335 -11.99 -19.12 -3.13
CA GLU A 335 -12.51 -20.03 -2.14
C GLU A 335 -11.49 -20.22 -1.01
N ASN A 336 -11.99 -20.28 0.24
CA ASN A 336 -11.16 -20.68 1.37
C ASN A 336 -10.80 -22.16 1.22
N ALA A 337 -9.51 -22.41 1.01
CA ALA A 337 -8.99 -23.77 1.02
C ALA A 337 -8.94 -24.31 2.45
#